data_daba2354a58a919469f3b4ffdfe433ab
#
_entry.id   daba2354a58a919469f3b4ffdfe433ab
#
_cell.length_a   1.000
_cell.length_b   1.000
_cell.length_c   1.000
_cell.angle_alpha   90.00
_cell.angle_beta   90.00
_cell.angle_gamma   90.00
#
_symmetry.space_group_name_H-M   'P 1'
#
loop_
_entity.id
_entity.type
_entity.pdbx_description
1 polymer ?
#
loop_
_entity_poly.entity_id
_entity_poly.type
_entity_poly.pdbx_seq_one_letter_code
_entity_poly.pdbx_strand_id
1 'polypeptide(L)'
;MRRAEEIHAYGITFAVNTGLRLGELLGLQWKDVNKKEHCIHIRRTLGRLQKVDEKGRLVQKSAGVTSTEIVVRSPKSDLSKRKIPLFDELWKDLMSYKEKQNTLKDTLGKAYHDEDYVFATPLGAACDPKVYQTLFKRVVADAGIEPTNFHALRHTFATRALESGMDIKVLSTILGHAQASTTLNLYAHALPDHKKDSMEKMRGHYKSCIGTDNCSVDTNAEAS
;
A
#
# COMPACT_ATOMS: atom_id res chain seq x y z
N MET A 1 -3.32 25.73 -7.69
CA MET A 1 -3.81 24.92 -6.57
C MET A 1 -4.34 23.57 -7.03
N ARG A 2 -5.30 23.44 -7.98
CA ARG A 2 -5.87 22.15 -8.44
C ARG A 2 -4.85 21.09 -8.89
N ARG A 3 -3.80 21.44 -9.65
CA ARG A 3 -2.80 20.45 -10.12
C ARG A 3 -1.95 19.84 -9.01
N ALA A 4 -1.61 20.60 -7.97
CA ALA A 4 -0.87 20.04 -6.82
C ALA A 4 -1.73 19.06 -6.02
N GLU A 5 -3.03 19.32 -5.93
CA GLU A 5 -4.00 18.44 -5.27
C GLU A 5 -4.20 17.14 -6.06
N GLU A 6 -4.23 17.18 -7.39
CA GLU A 6 -4.31 15.99 -8.26
C GLU A 6 -3.08 15.08 -8.12
N ILE A 7 -1.88 15.65 -8.07
CA ILE A 7 -0.63 14.89 -7.89
C ILE A 7 -0.64 14.15 -6.54
N HIS A 8 -1.12 14.80 -5.50
CA HIS A 8 -1.18 14.19 -4.17
C HIS A 8 -2.34 13.19 -4.03
N ALA A 9 -3.47 13.40 -4.72
CA ALA A 9 -4.62 12.49 -4.70
C ALA A 9 -4.25 11.11 -5.25
N TYR A 10 -3.41 11.02 -6.28
CA TYR A 10 -2.96 9.75 -6.81
C TYR A 10 -2.19 8.91 -5.77
N GLY A 11 -1.39 9.53 -4.91
CA GLY A 11 -0.70 8.83 -3.83
C GLY A 11 -1.66 8.16 -2.84
N ILE A 12 -2.83 8.73 -2.59
CA ILE A 12 -3.89 8.12 -1.76
C ILE A 12 -4.45 6.88 -2.47
N THR A 13 -4.79 7.00 -3.76
CA THR A 13 -5.24 5.89 -4.60
C THR A 13 -4.19 4.78 -4.66
N PHE A 14 -2.93 5.13 -4.83
CA PHE A 14 -1.83 4.17 -4.85
C PHE A 14 -1.67 3.46 -3.50
N ALA A 15 -1.78 4.19 -2.39
CA ALA A 15 -1.65 3.62 -1.05
C ALA A 15 -2.78 2.64 -0.71
N VAL A 16 -4.03 2.93 -1.09
CA VAL A 16 -5.17 2.03 -0.83
C VAL A 16 -5.12 0.75 -1.67
N ASN A 17 -4.37 0.75 -2.79
CA ASN A 17 -4.19 -0.41 -3.67
C ASN A 17 -2.87 -1.17 -3.44
N THR A 18 -1.98 -0.68 -2.57
CA THR A 18 -0.68 -1.33 -2.27
C THR A 18 -0.45 -1.61 -0.80
N GLY A 19 -1.27 -1.03 0.08
CA GLY A 19 -1.12 -1.15 1.52
C GLY A 19 0.13 -0.49 2.10
N LEU A 20 0.77 0.44 1.38
CA LEU A 20 1.98 1.14 1.83
C LEU A 20 1.71 1.97 3.08
N ARG A 21 2.70 1.99 3.99
CA ARG A 21 2.73 3.00 5.07
C ARG A 21 3.04 4.37 4.47
N LEU A 22 2.57 5.44 5.11
CA LEU A 22 2.83 6.81 4.64
C LEU A 22 4.32 7.07 4.36
N GLY A 23 5.18 6.71 5.29
CA GLY A 23 6.62 6.92 5.10
C GLY A 23 7.23 6.09 3.97
N GLU A 24 6.70 4.90 3.70
CA GLU A 24 7.09 4.05 2.57
C GLU A 24 6.64 4.67 1.24
N LEU A 25 5.39 5.16 1.19
CA LEU A 25 4.84 5.87 0.03
C LEU A 25 5.71 7.09 -0.31
N LEU A 26 5.93 7.97 0.65
CA LEU A 26 6.68 9.21 0.45
C LEU A 26 8.18 8.98 0.22
N GLY A 27 8.71 7.83 0.67
CA GLY A 27 10.10 7.42 0.45
C GLY A 27 10.33 6.67 -0.87
N LEU A 28 9.28 6.36 -1.64
CA LEU A 28 9.41 5.62 -2.90
C LEU A 28 10.06 6.49 -3.97
N GLN A 29 11.10 5.95 -4.63
CA GLN A 29 11.81 6.62 -5.72
C GLN A 29 11.63 5.85 -7.03
N TRP A 30 11.75 6.54 -8.17
CA TRP A 30 11.59 5.92 -9.49
C TRP A 30 12.59 4.80 -9.77
N LYS A 31 13.80 4.88 -9.20
CA LYS A 31 14.79 3.79 -9.27
C LYS A 31 14.35 2.49 -8.56
N ASP A 32 13.33 2.56 -7.71
CA ASP A 32 12.76 1.39 -7.04
C ASP A 32 11.61 0.74 -7.83
N VAL A 33 11.22 1.36 -8.94
CA VAL A 33 10.15 0.88 -9.83
C VAL A 33 10.75 -0.01 -10.90
N ASN A 34 10.47 -1.30 -10.85
CA ASN A 34 10.94 -2.27 -11.83
C ASN A 34 9.95 -2.39 -13.00
N LYS A 35 10.34 -1.84 -14.16
CA LYS A 35 9.52 -1.82 -15.37
C LYS A 35 9.35 -3.20 -16.02
N LYS A 36 10.31 -4.12 -15.84
CA LYS A 36 10.24 -5.45 -16.46
C LYS A 36 9.28 -6.38 -15.71
N GLU A 37 9.20 -6.22 -14.41
CA GLU A 37 8.41 -7.08 -13.54
C GLU A 37 7.12 -6.42 -13.04
N HIS A 38 6.81 -5.21 -13.47
CA HIS A 38 5.66 -4.40 -13.02
C HIS A 38 5.54 -4.41 -11.49
N CYS A 39 6.61 -4.05 -10.79
CA CYS A 39 6.63 -4.08 -9.33
C CYS A 39 7.40 -2.89 -8.75
N ILE A 40 7.18 -2.65 -7.46
CA ILE A 40 7.94 -1.68 -6.67
C ILE A 40 8.73 -2.39 -5.57
N HIS A 41 9.90 -1.84 -5.26
CA HIS A 41 10.73 -2.29 -4.15
C HIS A 41 10.67 -1.28 -3.00
N ILE A 42 10.23 -1.72 -1.83
CA ILE A 42 10.23 -0.89 -0.64
C ILE A 42 11.59 -1.01 0.03
N ARG A 43 12.39 0.06 -0.05
CA ARG A 43 13.79 0.08 0.42
C ARG A 43 14.06 1.16 1.45
N ARG A 44 13.14 2.11 1.61
CA ARG A 44 13.29 3.24 2.54
C ARG A 44 11.96 3.72 3.07
N THR A 45 12.04 4.47 4.13
CA THR A 45 10.90 5.18 4.71
C THR A 45 11.30 6.63 4.99
N LEU A 46 10.43 7.55 4.66
CA LEU A 46 10.58 8.97 4.94
C LEU A 46 9.80 9.29 6.20
N GLY A 47 10.46 9.90 7.13
CA GLY A 47 9.87 10.24 8.42
C GLY A 47 10.29 11.63 8.89
N ARG A 48 9.68 12.07 9.97
CA ARG A 48 10.01 13.33 10.62
C ARG A 48 10.60 13.05 11.99
N LEU A 49 11.80 13.58 12.25
CA LEU A 49 12.51 13.42 13.50
C LEU A 49 12.71 14.74 14.19
N GLN A 50 12.78 14.67 15.51
CA GLN A 50 13.20 15.81 16.32
C GLN A 50 14.72 16.02 16.14
N LYS A 51 15.13 17.25 15.90
CA LYS A 51 16.53 17.63 15.82
C LYS A 51 17.18 17.55 17.18
N VAL A 52 18.45 17.18 17.18
CA VAL A 52 19.31 17.26 18.34
C VAL A 52 20.41 18.31 18.08
N ASP A 53 20.79 19.05 19.11
CA ASP A 53 21.92 19.99 19.05
C ASP A 53 23.26 19.23 19.09
N GLU A 54 24.37 19.93 18.95
CA GLU A 54 25.73 19.37 19.00
C GLU A 54 26.05 18.65 20.31
N LYS A 55 25.27 18.93 21.38
CA LYS A 55 25.39 18.31 22.69
C LYS A 55 24.43 17.14 22.89
N GLY A 56 23.72 16.71 21.81
CA GLY A 56 22.76 15.60 21.86
C GLY A 56 21.43 15.95 22.54
N ARG A 57 21.12 17.22 22.82
CA ARG A 57 19.87 17.65 23.44
C ARG A 57 18.83 17.97 22.38
N LEU A 58 17.58 17.68 22.69
CA LEU A 58 16.45 17.97 21.79
C LEU A 58 16.32 19.48 21.55
N VAL A 59 16.32 19.87 20.26
CA VAL A 59 16.07 21.26 19.86
C VAL A 59 14.62 21.61 20.13
N GLN A 60 14.39 22.61 20.98
CA GLN A 60 13.05 23.12 21.25
C GLN A 60 12.59 24.06 20.11
N LYS A 61 11.28 24.04 19.86
CA LYS A 61 10.68 24.95 18.89
C LYS A 61 10.75 26.38 19.41
N SER A 62 11.37 27.28 18.64
CA SER A 62 11.39 28.73 18.90
C SER A 62 11.11 29.48 17.61
N ALA A 63 10.96 30.81 17.72
CA ALA A 63 10.71 31.66 16.55
C ALA A 63 11.82 31.46 15.49
N GLY A 64 11.45 31.08 14.27
CA GLY A 64 12.38 30.83 13.16
C GLY A 64 13.14 29.51 13.22
N VAL A 65 13.04 28.69 14.28
CA VAL A 65 13.75 27.42 14.42
C VAL A 65 12.76 26.27 14.38
N THR A 66 12.91 25.39 13.37
CA THR A 66 12.14 24.13 13.31
C THR A 66 12.82 23.07 14.18
N SER A 67 12.07 22.54 15.15
CA SER A 67 12.56 21.47 16.06
C SER A 67 12.61 20.08 15.41
N THR A 68 12.18 19.94 14.15
CA THR A 68 12.13 18.64 13.46
C THR A 68 12.63 18.78 12.05
N GLU A 69 13.15 17.66 11.48
CA GLU A 69 13.62 17.56 10.11
C GLU A 69 13.05 16.30 9.41
N ILE A 70 13.02 16.33 8.09
CA ILE A 70 12.67 15.18 7.27
C ILE A 70 13.90 14.29 7.13
N VAL A 71 13.76 13.01 7.47
CA VAL A 71 14.87 12.04 7.40
C VAL A 71 14.44 10.82 6.62
N VAL A 72 15.30 10.42 5.69
CA VAL A 72 15.18 9.15 4.95
C VAL A 72 15.89 8.07 5.75
N ARG A 73 15.20 7.00 6.05
CA ARG A 73 15.76 5.86 6.80
C ARG A 73 15.61 4.57 6.01
N SER A 74 16.55 3.67 6.19
CA SER A 74 16.33 2.25 5.85
C SER A 74 15.20 1.69 6.72
N PRO A 75 14.40 0.76 6.21
CA PRO A 75 13.43 0.05 7.02
C PRO A 75 14.10 -0.61 8.23
N LYS A 76 13.40 -0.64 9.37
CA LYS A 76 13.96 -1.14 10.65
C LYS A 76 14.38 -2.62 10.63
N SER A 77 13.89 -3.41 9.68
CA SER A 77 14.24 -4.82 9.52
C SER A 77 14.35 -5.17 8.03
N ASP A 78 15.12 -6.20 7.69
CA ASP A 78 15.22 -6.70 6.31
C ASP A 78 13.88 -7.23 5.79
N LEU A 79 13.01 -7.73 6.66
CA LEU A 79 11.63 -8.11 6.32
C LEU A 79 10.77 -6.95 5.84
N SER A 80 11.13 -5.73 6.18
CA SER A 80 10.46 -4.52 5.68
C SER A 80 10.91 -4.14 4.27
N LYS A 81 12.06 -4.65 3.80
CA LYS A 81 12.47 -4.57 2.40
C LYS A 81 11.72 -5.65 1.63
N ARG A 82 10.84 -5.24 0.77
CA ARG A 82 9.96 -6.16 0.06
C ARG A 82 9.64 -5.67 -1.34
N LYS A 83 9.24 -6.61 -2.19
CA LYS A 83 8.72 -6.37 -3.52
C LYS A 83 7.19 -6.44 -3.47
N ILE A 84 6.53 -5.48 -4.09
CA ILE A 84 5.08 -5.45 -4.24
C ILE A 84 4.79 -5.47 -5.74
N PRO A 85 4.19 -6.54 -6.28
CA PRO A 85 3.73 -6.57 -7.66
C PRO A 85 2.54 -5.63 -7.82
N LEU A 86 2.44 -4.99 -8.98
CA LEU A 86 1.33 -4.12 -9.35
C LEU A 86 0.52 -4.81 -10.44
N PHE A 87 -0.79 -4.80 -10.33
CA PHE A 87 -1.67 -5.25 -11.42
C PHE A 87 -1.66 -4.22 -12.56
N ASP A 88 -2.04 -4.64 -13.76
CA ASP A 88 -1.80 -3.90 -14.99
C ASP A 88 -2.43 -2.50 -15.00
N GLU A 89 -3.61 -2.34 -14.43
CA GLU A 89 -4.29 -1.04 -14.37
C GLU A 89 -3.51 -0.08 -13.46
N LEU A 90 -3.11 -0.52 -12.28
CA LEU A 90 -2.34 0.30 -11.34
C LEU A 90 -0.95 0.63 -11.90
N TRP A 91 -0.37 -0.30 -12.68
CA TRP A 91 0.87 -0.07 -13.39
C TRP A 91 0.72 1.02 -14.46
N LYS A 92 -0.33 0.94 -15.29
CA LYS A 92 -0.64 1.96 -16.32
C LYS A 92 -0.84 3.33 -15.71
N ASP A 93 -1.58 3.40 -14.59
CA ASP A 93 -1.80 4.63 -13.85
C ASP A 93 -0.49 5.22 -13.31
N LEU A 94 0.40 4.37 -12.76
CA LEU A 94 1.70 4.79 -12.28
C LEU A 94 2.57 5.36 -13.41
N MET A 95 2.54 4.74 -14.60
CA MET A 95 3.29 5.24 -15.76
C MET A 95 2.69 6.56 -16.28
N SER A 96 1.37 6.68 -16.35
CA SER A 96 0.70 7.93 -16.71
C SER A 96 1.04 9.06 -15.71
N TYR A 97 1.08 8.73 -14.44
CA TYR A 97 1.52 9.68 -13.41
C TYR A 97 2.97 10.14 -13.62
N LYS A 98 3.87 9.22 -14.01
CA LYS A 98 5.26 9.55 -14.35
C LYS A 98 5.35 10.56 -15.49
N GLU A 99 4.58 10.37 -16.56
CA GLU A 99 4.57 11.29 -17.69
C GLU A 99 4.09 12.70 -17.29
N LYS A 100 3.07 12.79 -16.44
CA LYS A 100 2.62 14.07 -15.88
C LYS A 100 3.72 14.77 -15.04
N GLN A 101 4.47 13.98 -14.28
CA GLN A 101 5.60 14.50 -13.48
C GLN A 101 6.74 14.96 -14.39
N ASN A 102 7.08 14.22 -15.46
CA ASN A 102 8.08 14.60 -16.44
C ASN A 102 7.69 15.92 -17.13
N THR A 103 6.44 16.06 -17.57
CA THR A 103 5.92 17.30 -18.16
C THR A 103 6.06 18.50 -17.21
N LEU A 104 5.79 18.28 -15.93
CA LEU A 104 5.96 19.32 -14.91
C LEU A 104 7.44 19.69 -14.72
N LYS A 105 8.32 18.69 -14.70
CA LYS A 105 9.77 18.87 -14.62
C LYS A 105 10.29 19.68 -15.81
N ASP A 106 9.87 19.35 -17.02
CA ASP A 106 10.25 20.06 -18.24
C ASP A 106 9.76 21.52 -18.23
N THR A 107 8.53 21.73 -17.72
CA THR A 107 7.94 23.07 -17.61
C THR A 107 8.68 23.96 -16.61
N LEU A 108 9.10 23.40 -15.46
CA LEU A 108 9.76 24.14 -14.39
C LEU A 108 11.28 24.28 -14.62
N GLY A 109 11.89 23.40 -15.42
CA GLY A 109 13.31 23.41 -15.70
C GLY A 109 14.18 23.44 -14.44
N LYS A 110 15.02 24.44 -14.31
CA LYS A 110 15.94 24.59 -13.16
C LYS A 110 15.25 24.78 -11.80
N ALA A 111 13.98 25.14 -11.76
CA ALA A 111 13.23 25.27 -10.52
C ALA A 111 12.75 23.94 -9.95
N TYR A 112 12.83 22.86 -10.74
CA TYR A 112 12.48 21.53 -10.29
C TYR A 112 13.68 20.84 -9.63
N HIS A 113 13.53 20.44 -8.37
CA HIS A 113 14.54 19.69 -7.60
C HIS A 113 14.32 18.19 -7.77
N ASP A 114 15.03 17.59 -8.74
CA ASP A 114 14.87 16.17 -9.06
C ASP A 114 15.57 15.26 -8.04
N GLU A 115 14.87 14.92 -6.97
CA GLU A 115 15.32 13.96 -5.96
C GLU A 115 14.83 12.53 -6.22
N ASP A 116 14.34 12.25 -7.42
CA ASP A 116 13.85 10.93 -7.88
C ASP A 116 12.63 10.38 -7.13
N TYR A 117 11.93 11.18 -6.33
CA TYR A 117 10.73 10.71 -5.63
C TYR A 117 9.55 10.51 -6.58
N VAL A 118 8.83 9.38 -6.38
CA VAL A 118 7.57 9.11 -7.08
C VAL A 118 6.52 10.13 -6.61
N PHE A 119 6.33 10.27 -5.31
CA PHE A 119 5.36 11.20 -4.71
C PHE A 119 6.10 12.43 -4.15
N ALA A 120 6.56 13.26 -5.07
CA ALA A 120 7.29 14.49 -4.76
C ALA A 120 6.35 15.70 -4.54
N THR A 121 6.88 16.76 -3.96
CA THR A 121 6.24 18.09 -4.00
C THR A 121 6.14 18.58 -5.46
N PRO A 122 5.33 19.61 -5.76
CA PRO A 122 5.27 20.18 -7.11
C PRO A 122 6.63 20.68 -7.63
N LEU A 123 7.58 20.96 -6.74
CA LEU A 123 8.96 21.34 -7.08
C LEU A 123 9.93 20.17 -7.09
N GLY A 124 9.46 18.92 -6.99
CA GLY A 124 10.30 17.70 -7.09
C GLY A 124 10.98 17.25 -5.80
N ALA A 125 10.92 18.02 -4.74
CA ALA A 125 11.53 17.68 -3.46
C ALA A 125 10.70 16.66 -2.66
N ALA A 126 11.31 16.09 -1.61
CA ALA A 126 10.64 15.18 -0.67
C ALA A 126 9.38 15.83 -0.04
N CYS A 127 8.29 15.08 -0.01
CA CYS A 127 7.05 15.55 0.60
C CYS A 127 7.06 15.36 2.11
N ASP A 128 6.80 16.42 2.89
CA ASP A 128 6.71 16.34 4.35
C ASP A 128 5.52 15.46 4.77
N PRO A 129 5.74 14.40 5.57
CA PRO A 129 4.67 13.51 6.02
C PRO A 129 3.54 14.24 6.77
N LYS A 130 3.86 15.31 7.51
CA LYS A 130 2.85 16.09 8.23
C LYS A 130 1.97 16.89 7.27
N VAL A 131 2.57 17.49 6.23
CA VAL A 131 1.84 18.20 5.18
C VAL A 131 0.93 17.23 4.43
N TYR A 132 1.45 16.04 4.09
CA TYR A 132 0.67 15.02 3.39
C TYR A 132 -0.50 14.48 4.24
N GLN A 133 -0.30 14.28 5.54
CA GLN A 133 -1.39 13.90 6.44
C GLN A 133 -2.48 14.98 6.53
N THR A 134 -2.10 16.26 6.52
CA THR A 134 -3.06 17.37 6.52
C THR A 134 -3.87 17.40 5.23
N LEU A 135 -3.22 17.17 4.09
CA LEU A 135 -3.88 17.02 2.80
C LEU A 135 -4.86 15.83 2.80
N PHE A 136 -4.39 14.66 3.27
CA PHE A 136 -5.24 13.48 3.38
C PHE A 136 -6.52 13.73 4.18
N LYS A 137 -6.39 14.38 5.34
CA LYS A 137 -7.56 14.75 6.17
C LYS A 137 -8.54 15.68 5.43
N ARG A 138 -8.02 16.61 4.62
CA ARG A 138 -8.87 17.48 3.78
C ARG A 138 -9.61 16.66 2.75
N VAL A 139 -8.92 15.79 2.01
CA VAL A 139 -9.54 14.92 0.99
C VAL A 139 -10.63 14.04 1.59
N VAL A 140 -10.39 13.47 2.78
CA VAL A 140 -11.38 12.66 3.53
C VAL A 140 -12.62 13.49 3.89
N ALA A 141 -12.42 14.73 4.38
CA ALA A 141 -13.51 15.63 4.73
C ALA A 141 -14.30 16.08 3.49
N ASP A 142 -13.62 16.44 2.40
CA ASP A 142 -14.23 16.86 1.14
C ASP A 142 -15.06 15.73 0.48
N ALA A 143 -14.65 14.48 0.73
CA ALA A 143 -15.38 13.29 0.29
C ALA A 143 -16.55 12.90 1.21
N GLY A 144 -16.79 13.63 2.30
CA GLY A 144 -17.85 13.30 3.26
C GLY A 144 -17.61 12.01 4.07
N ILE A 145 -16.34 11.59 4.16
CA ILE A 145 -15.94 10.39 4.89
C ILE A 145 -15.62 10.77 6.34
N GLU A 146 -16.01 9.91 7.29
CA GLU A 146 -15.68 10.09 8.70
C GLU A 146 -14.18 10.30 8.92
N PRO A 147 -13.79 11.20 9.86
CA PRO A 147 -12.40 11.52 10.14
C PRO A 147 -11.57 10.26 10.42
N THR A 148 -10.56 10.02 9.61
CA THR A 148 -9.68 8.87 9.75
C THR A 148 -8.21 9.25 9.54
N ASN A 149 -7.30 8.35 9.87
CA ASN A 149 -5.87 8.55 9.64
C ASN A 149 -5.41 7.81 8.37
N PHE A 150 -4.23 8.19 7.86
CA PHE A 150 -3.68 7.59 6.64
C PHE A 150 -3.49 6.06 6.74
N HIS A 151 -3.28 5.54 7.94
CA HIS A 151 -3.09 4.10 8.16
C HIS A 151 -4.36 3.28 7.87
N ALA A 152 -5.54 3.92 7.90
CA ALA A 152 -6.80 3.28 7.52
C ALA A 152 -6.80 2.78 6.07
N LEU A 153 -6.08 3.45 5.14
CA LEU A 153 -5.93 2.97 3.77
C LEU A 153 -5.28 1.58 3.70
N ARG A 154 -4.29 1.34 4.55
CA ARG A 154 -3.63 0.05 4.66
C ARG A 154 -4.56 -1.02 5.27
N HIS A 155 -5.39 -0.65 6.24
CA HIS A 155 -6.42 -1.56 6.76
C HIS A 155 -7.44 -1.90 5.66
N THR A 156 -7.91 -0.91 4.92
CA THR A 156 -8.82 -1.12 3.78
C THR A 156 -8.21 -2.06 2.74
N PHE A 157 -6.94 -1.85 2.35
CA PHE A 157 -6.22 -2.76 1.46
C PHE A 157 -6.22 -4.19 1.99
N ALA A 158 -5.85 -4.36 3.25
CA ALA A 158 -5.72 -5.69 3.84
C ALA A 158 -7.07 -6.41 3.94
N THR A 159 -8.13 -5.71 4.34
CA THR A 159 -9.49 -6.27 4.38
C THR A 159 -9.93 -6.72 3.00
N ARG A 160 -9.82 -5.85 1.99
CA ARG A 160 -10.18 -6.18 0.59
C ARG A 160 -9.35 -7.33 0.01
N ALA A 161 -8.06 -7.39 0.34
CA ALA A 161 -7.19 -8.48 -0.09
C ALA A 161 -7.66 -9.82 0.48
N LEU A 162 -8.03 -9.87 1.76
CA LEU A 162 -8.59 -11.07 2.40
C LEU A 162 -9.95 -11.43 1.82
N GLU A 163 -10.85 -10.49 1.63
CA GLU A 163 -12.17 -10.68 1.02
C GLU A 163 -12.04 -11.22 -0.41
N SER A 164 -11.00 -10.80 -1.16
CA SER A 164 -10.69 -11.35 -2.49
C SER A 164 -10.03 -12.74 -2.46
N GLY A 165 -9.80 -13.31 -1.28
CA GLY A 165 -9.21 -14.65 -1.11
C GLY A 165 -7.69 -14.68 -1.11
N MET A 166 -7.00 -13.55 -0.93
CA MET A 166 -5.55 -13.53 -0.80
C MET A 166 -5.11 -14.32 0.44
N ASP A 167 -4.10 -15.19 0.28
CA ASP A 167 -3.51 -15.92 1.38
C ASP A 167 -2.90 -14.99 2.44
N ILE A 168 -3.11 -15.29 3.72
CA ILE A 168 -2.70 -14.42 4.83
C ILE A 168 -1.18 -14.26 4.94
N LYS A 169 -0.40 -15.28 4.54
CA LYS A 169 1.07 -15.20 4.54
C LYS A 169 1.53 -14.29 3.40
N VAL A 170 0.89 -14.40 2.23
CA VAL A 170 1.14 -13.52 1.08
C VAL A 170 0.83 -12.08 1.47
N LEU A 171 -0.35 -11.83 2.05
CA LEU A 171 -0.74 -10.51 2.53
C LEU A 171 0.25 -9.96 3.58
N SER A 172 0.65 -10.77 4.55
CA SER A 172 1.64 -10.39 5.57
C SER A 172 2.98 -9.98 4.95
N THR A 173 3.42 -10.69 3.91
CA THR A 173 4.64 -10.37 3.15
C THR A 173 4.50 -9.05 2.39
N ILE A 174 3.39 -8.83 1.68
CA ILE A 174 3.09 -7.58 0.97
C ILE A 174 3.04 -6.41 1.95
N LEU A 175 2.43 -6.59 3.10
CA LEU A 175 2.37 -5.57 4.14
C LEU A 175 3.72 -5.37 4.85
N GLY A 176 4.64 -6.34 4.82
CA GLY A 176 5.91 -6.29 5.56
C GLY A 176 5.69 -6.32 7.08
N HIS A 177 4.83 -7.22 7.53
CA HIS A 177 4.69 -7.56 8.95
C HIS A 177 5.75 -8.60 9.32
N ALA A 178 6.45 -8.37 10.43
CA ALA A 178 7.47 -9.29 10.93
C ALA A 178 6.87 -10.65 11.34
N GLN A 179 5.59 -10.66 11.74
CA GLN A 179 4.85 -11.85 12.14
C GLN A 179 3.48 -11.88 11.46
N ALA A 180 3.13 -13.02 10.88
CA ALA A 180 1.82 -13.23 10.27
C ALA A 180 0.67 -13.11 11.30
N SER A 181 0.94 -13.41 12.57
CA SER A 181 0.00 -13.21 13.67
C SER A 181 -0.49 -11.76 13.80
N THR A 182 0.33 -10.77 13.44
CA THR A 182 -0.09 -9.36 13.42
C THR A 182 -1.21 -9.15 12.39
N THR A 183 -1.08 -9.76 11.21
CA THR A 183 -2.11 -9.69 10.17
C THR A 183 -3.36 -10.47 10.62
N LEU A 184 -3.19 -11.67 11.18
CA LEU A 184 -4.28 -12.50 11.66
C LEU A 184 -5.09 -11.81 12.75
N ASN A 185 -4.44 -11.25 13.76
CA ASN A 185 -5.11 -10.58 14.88
C ASN A 185 -5.87 -9.31 14.46
N LEU A 186 -5.34 -8.56 13.48
CA LEU A 186 -6.00 -7.36 12.97
C LEU A 186 -7.27 -7.67 12.16
N TYR A 187 -7.34 -8.86 11.55
CA TYR A 187 -8.41 -9.21 10.59
C TYR A 187 -9.18 -10.47 11.00
N ALA A 188 -8.97 -10.99 12.21
CA ALA A 188 -9.69 -12.17 12.72
C ALA A 188 -11.22 -12.03 12.66
N HIS A 189 -11.73 -10.80 12.73
CA HIS A 189 -13.16 -10.50 12.65
C HIS A 189 -13.72 -10.56 11.22
N ALA A 190 -12.87 -10.46 10.19
CA ALA A 190 -13.27 -10.57 8.78
C ALA A 190 -13.29 -12.03 8.28
N LEU A 191 -12.87 -12.99 9.10
CA LEU A 191 -12.69 -14.39 8.72
C LEU A 191 -13.90 -15.34 8.91
N PRO A 192 -15.01 -15.01 9.64
CA PRO A 192 -16.08 -15.99 9.88
C PRO A 192 -16.74 -16.53 8.60
N ASP A 193 -16.97 -15.68 7.59
CA ASP A 193 -17.65 -16.05 6.35
C ASP A 193 -16.76 -16.89 5.42
N HIS A 194 -15.44 -16.72 5.49
CA HIS A 194 -14.49 -17.48 4.66
C HIS A 194 -14.40 -18.98 4.99
N LYS A 195 -14.83 -19.43 6.18
CA LYS A 195 -14.79 -20.85 6.54
C LYS A 195 -15.72 -21.66 5.64
N LYS A 196 -16.94 -21.15 5.42
CA LYS A 196 -17.95 -21.82 4.57
C LYS A 196 -17.48 -21.88 3.12
N ASP A 197 -16.99 -20.75 2.59
CA ASP A 197 -16.49 -20.67 1.21
C ASP A 197 -15.24 -21.55 1.01
N SER A 198 -14.36 -21.61 2.00
CA SER A 198 -13.19 -22.50 1.96
C SER A 198 -13.58 -23.98 1.97
N MET A 199 -14.58 -24.36 2.76
CA MET A 199 -15.10 -25.73 2.74
C MET A 199 -15.82 -26.06 1.43
N GLU A 200 -16.52 -25.10 0.82
CA GLU A 200 -17.15 -25.32 -0.49
C GLU A 200 -16.12 -25.49 -1.61
N LYS A 201 -14.99 -24.79 -1.56
CA LYS A 201 -13.84 -25.04 -2.46
C LYS A 201 -13.28 -26.46 -2.29
N MET A 202 -13.20 -26.97 -1.05
CA MET A 202 -12.79 -28.35 -0.77
C MET A 202 -13.74 -29.38 -1.37
N ARG A 203 -15.03 -29.07 -1.51
CA ARG A 203 -16.03 -29.92 -2.15
C ARG A 203 -15.65 -30.28 -3.60
N GLY A 204 -15.07 -29.34 -4.36
CA GLY A 204 -14.57 -29.59 -5.71
C GLY A 204 -13.47 -30.64 -5.73
N HIS A 205 -12.50 -30.55 -4.82
CA HIS A 205 -11.44 -31.56 -4.66
C HIS A 205 -11.99 -32.92 -4.22
N TYR A 206 -12.93 -32.92 -3.29
CA TYR A 206 -13.58 -34.17 -2.85
C TYR A 206 -14.27 -34.91 -3.99
N LYS A 207 -15.05 -34.20 -4.83
CA LYS A 207 -15.69 -34.77 -6.00
C LYS A 207 -14.69 -35.34 -7.01
N SER A 208 -13.56 -34.67 -7.25
CA SER A 208 -12.51 -35.14 -8.15
C SER A 208 -11.75 -36.35 -7.60
N CYS A 209 -11.63 -36.50 -6.28
CA CYS A 209 -10.95 -37.63 -5.64
C CYS A 209 -11.82 -38.91 -5.58
N ILE A 210 -13.16 -38.77 -5.49
CA ILE A 210 -14.06 -39.92 -5.33
C ILE A 210 -14.54 -40.47 -6.68
N GLY A 211 -14.25 -39.79 -7.80
CA GLY A 211 -14.72 -40.22 -9.13
C GLY A 211 -16.22 -40.40 -9.13
N THR A 212 -16.99 -39.37 -9.41
CA THR A 212 -18.43 -39.50 -9.64
C THR A 212 -18.65 -40.01 -11.07
N ASP A 213 -18.16 -41.23 -11.35
CA ASP A 213 -18.65 -42.02 -12.47
C ASP A 213 -19.06 -43.38 -11.94
N ASN A 214 -20.34 -43.69 -12.12
CA ASN A 214 -21.04 -44.94 -11.85
C ASN A 214 -21.51 -45.25 -10.42
N CYS A 215 -22.68 -44.70 -10.08
CA CYS A 215 -23.70 -45.50 -9.38
C CYS A 215 -25.06 -45.22 -10.01
N SER A 216 -25.23 -45.66 -11.27
CA SER A 216 -26.55 -46.05 -11.77
C SER A 216 -26.86 -47.42 -11.16
N VAL A 217 -27.53 -47.38 -10.03
CA VAL A 217 -28.21 -48.62 -9.54
C VAL A 217 -29.41 -48.84 -10.44
N ASP A 218 -29.24 -49.73 -11.40
CA ASP A 218 -30.38 -50.33 -12.11
C ASP A 218 -31.26 -51.08 -11.11
N THR A 219 -32.35 -50.45 -10.70
CA THR A 219 -33.47 -51.12 -10.05
C THR A 219 -34.43 -51.59 -11.12
N ASN A 220 -34.07 -52.73 -11.74
CA ASN A 220 -35.00 -53.58 -12.52
C ASN A 220 -34.69 -55.06 -12.22
N ALA A 221 -35.44 -55.61 -11.30
CA ALA A 221 -35.71 -57.06 -11.19
C ALA A 221 -37.03 -57.16 -10.42
N GLU A 222 -38.13 -57.17 -11.12
CA GLU A 222 -38.88 -58.33 -11.55
C GLU A 222 -39.83 -58.89 -10.49
N ALA A 223 -41.10 -58.51 -10.73
CA ALA A 223 -42.24 -59.31 -10.28
C ALA A 223 -42.34 -60.55 -11.15
N SER A 224 -42.31 -61.74 -10.55
CA SER A 224 -42.99 -62.94 -10.99
C SER A 224 -43.27 -63.86 -9.81
#